data_06b54abdb218b01386fb9b1598aa69a4
#
_entry.id   06b54abdb218b01386fb9b1598aa69a4
#
_cell.length_a   1.000
_cell.length_b   1.000
_cell.length_c   1.000
_cell.angle_alpha   90.00
_cell.angle_beta   90.00
_cell.angle_gamma   90.00
#
_symmetry.space_group_name_H-M   'P 1'
#
loop_
_entity.id
_entity.type
_entity.pdbx_description
1 polymer ?
#
loop_
_entity_poly.entity_id
_entity_poly.type
_entity_poly.pdbx_seq_one_letter_code
_entity_poly.pdbx_strand_id
1 'polypeptide(L)'
;LLTSIYDKSGKDAYIGGIKYSNKTNDKVVKDSFAFSIIGETTPGAYEDGINSSMAEDGFLSRFITIEYNGDTENNVYHTEDKPDVPLEILELFHAVFYSTAEHGIKVEMTEDAKWIYTEFLNHKDRMLSGVDNEAIRQLWSRAPLKALKLAALLACGENLDEPIIDGVHLHWALEVLRYSIQKLFYRINTTGLATSETFETQMSEIKRIISEFVKKGLKNELPPKYKKFVDLEPMIPKITIPHSYLCNRLSIIKSFKNAQNTLKSIEAAELDLINQGVIIEVSRREAMDDFNFTGRLFRIADVNAF
;
A
#
# COMPACT_ATOMS: atom_id res chain seq x y z
N LEU A 1 3.16 22.05 -6.49
CA LEU A 1 4.47 22.43 -5.97
C LEU A 1 5.13 21.32 -5.17
N LEU A 2 4.49 20.78 -4.08
CA LEU A 2 5.08 19.74 -3.22
C LEU A 2 5.42 18.45 -4.00
N THR A 3 4.56 18.01 -4.92
CA THR A 3 4.80 16.86 -5.77
C THR A 3 6.06 17.03 -6.65
N SER A 4 6.22 18.23 -7.22
CA SER A 4 7.41 18.55 -8.03
C SER A 4 8.69 18.63 -7.19
N ILE A 5 8.59 19.10 -5.95
CA ILE A 5 9.73 19.15 -5.02
C ILE A 5 10.18 17.73 -4.67
N TYR A 6 9.25 16.83 -4.36
CA TYR A 6 9.57 15.43 -4.05
C TYR A 6 10.28 14.72 -5.20
N ASP A 7 9.78 14.89 -6.43
CA ASP A 7 10.32 14.22 -7.62
C ASP A 7 11.69 14.75 -8.04
N LYS A 8 11.96 16.03 -7.70
CA LYS A 8 13.22 16.71 -8.04
C LYS A 8 14.20 16.79 -6.88
N SER A 9 13.94 16.09 -5.79
CA SER A 9 14.84 16.06 -4.63
C SER A 9 16.06 15.19 -4.92
N GLY A 10 17.28 15.73 -4.69
CA GLY A 10 18.53 15.01 -4.83
C GLY A 10 19.68 15.86 -5.37
N LYS A 11 20.82 15.24 -5.55
CA LYS A 11 22.00 15.85 -6.16
C LYS A 11 21.70 16.18 -7.63
N ASP A 12 22.16 17.34 -8.09
CA ASP A 12 21.95 17.87 -9.44
C ASP A 12 20.47 18.14 -9.80
N ALA A 13 19.55 18.00 -8.84
CA ALA A 13 18.16 18.37 -9.01
C ALA A 13 17.99 19.89 -8.86
N TYR A 14 17.16 20.49 -9.68
CA TYR A 14 16.87 21.92 -9.59
C TYR A 14 15.37 22.20 -9.62
N ILE A 15 14.97 23.23 -8.87
CA ILE A 15 13.66 23.83 -9.00
C ILE A 15 13.80 25.05 -9.88
N GLY A 16 13.15 25.04 -11.05
CA GLY A 16 13.18 26.13 -12.02
C GLY A 16 12.71 27.44 -11.39
N GLY A 17 13.48 28.49 -11.61
CA GLY A 17 13.10 29.85 -11.25
C GLY A 17 11.98 30.38 -12.15
N ILE A 18 11.20 31.32 -11.64
CA ILE A 18 10.24 32.07 -12.43
C ILE A 18 11.01 33.22 -13.10
N LYS A 19 11.02 33.23 -14.45
CA LYS A 19 11.55 34.33 -15.22
C LYS A 19 10.45 35.38 -15.44
N TYR A 20 10.72 36.57 -15.04
CA TYR A 20 9.83 37.72 -15.26
C TYR A 20 10.34 38.58 -16.42
N SER A 21 9.48 39.35 -17.05
CA SER A 21 9.88 40.34 -18.05
C SER A 21 10.84 41.38 -17.49
N ASN A 22 10.75 41.68 -16.20
CA ASN A 22 11.74 42.47 -15.49
C ASN A 22 12.73 41.51 -14.76
N LYS A 23 13.97 41.46 -15.27
CA LYS A 23 15.03 40.60 -14.76
C LYS A 23 15.39 40.78 -13.28
N THR A 24 15.09 41.97 -12.70
CA THR A 24 15.33 42.21 -11.27
C THR A 24 14.40 41.39 -10.36
N ASN A 25 13.30 40.87 -10.90
CA ASN A 25 12.34 40.05 -10.18
C ASN A 25 12.53 38.55 -10.45
N ASP A 26 13.54 38.16 -11.24
CA ASP A 26 13.83 36.75 -11.49
C ASP A 26 14.14 36.02 -10.20
N LYS A 27 13.46 34.91 -9.96
CA LYS A 27 13.74 34.04 -8.81
C LYS A 27 14.84 33.05 -9.18
N VAL A 28 15.83 32.99 -8.30
CA VAL A 28 16.99 32.11 -8.46
C VAL A 28 16.56 30.65 -8.47
N VAL A 29 17.16 29.89 -9.36
CA VAL A 29 17.11 28.42 -9.37
C VAL A 29 17.91 27.92 -8.17
N LYS A 30 17.32 27.05 -7.36
CA LYS A 30 18.06 26.28 -6.36
C LYS A 30 18.34 24.90 -6.90
N ASP A 31 19.58 24.50 -6.83
CA ASP A 31 20.09 23.19 -7.17
C ASP A 31 20.44 22.39 -5.89
N SER A 32 20.50 21.08 -6.03
CA SER A 32 20.90 20.14 -4.97
C SER A 32 20.16 20.35 -3.66
N PHE A 33 18.87 20.12 -3.67
CA PHE A 33 18.04 20.22 -2.45
C PHE A 33 17.41 18.88 -2.10
N ALA A 34 17.16 18.65 -0.82
CA ALA A 34 16.37 17.54 -0.29
C ALA A 34 15.21 18.09 0.53
N PHE A 35 14.07 17.43 0.42
CA PHE A 35 12.86 17.83 1.11
C PHE A 35 12.14 16.61 1.68
N SER A 36 11.91 16.61 2.98
CA SER A 36 11.15 15.60 3.71
C SER A 36 10.09 16.27 4.58
N ILE A 37 8.95 15.62 4.72
CA ILE A 37 7.85 16.06 5.60
C ILE A 37 7.54 14.90 6.54
N ILE A 38 7.48 15.22 7.83
CA ILE A 38 6.84 14.39 8.85
C ILE A 38 5.63 15.16 9.34
N GLY A 39 4.47 14.53 9.36
CA GLY A 39 3.23 15.14 9.83
C GLY A 39 2.48 14.15 10.71
N GLU A 40 1.82 14.67 11.72
CA GLU A 40 0.94 13.93 12.61
C GLU A 40 -0.45 14.55 12.56
N THR A 41 -1.47 13.70 12.63
CA THR A 41 -2.87 14.14 12.62
C THR A 41 -3.75 13.09 13.30
N THR A 42 -4.95 13.49 13.71
CA THR A 42 -5.94 12.54 14.22
C THR A 42 -6.62 11.80 13.06
N PRO A 43 -7.11 10.56 13.27
CA PRO A 43 -7.81 9.80 12.23
C PRO A 43 -8.96 10.58 11.58
N GLY A 44 -9.80 11.27 12.37
CA GLY A 44 -10.92 12.05 11.85
C GLY A 44 -10.48 13.22 10.96
N ALA A 45 -9.48 14.01 11.40
CA ALA A 45 -8.96 15.12 10.60
C ALA A 45 -8.28 14.63 9.31
N TYR A 46 -7.66 13.45 9.36
CA TYR A 46 -7.08 12.80 8.20
C TYR A 46 -8.16 12.36 7.20
N GLU A 47 -9.24 11.74 7.68
CA GLU A 47 -10.38 11.34 6.87
C GLU A 47 -11.07 12.52 6.19
N ASP A 48 -11.30 13.60 6.92
CA ASP A 48 -11.91 14.82 6.39
C ASP A 48 -11.01 15.52 5.35
N GLY A 49 -9.69 15.38 5.49
CA GLY A 49 -8.71 16.03 4.62
C GLY A 49 -8.39 15.24 3.34
N ILE A 50 -8.61 13.92 3.32
CA ILE A 50 -8.27 13.06 2.18
C ILE A 50 -9.47 12.91 1.24
N ASN A 51 -9.20 13.08 -0.06
CA ASN A 51 -10.18 12.82 -1.10
C ASN A 51 -9.56 12.04 -2.27
N SER A 52 -10.40 11.49 -3.15
CA SER A 52 -9.96 10.70 -4.30
C SER A 52 -9.09 11.51 -5.28
N SER A 53 -9.34 12.81 -5.44
CA SER A 53 -8.53 13.64 -6.35
C SER A 53 -7.08 13.76 -5.90
N MET A 54 -6.81 13.78 -4.58
CA MET A 54 -5.44 13.78 -4.06
C MET A 54 -4.68 12.49 -4.37
N ALA A 55 -5.38 11.37 -4.50
CA ALA A 55 -4.80 10.10 -4.94
C ALA A 55 -4.55 10.11 -6.44
N GLU A 56 -5.52 10.56 -7.24
CA GLU A 56 -5.43 10.67 -8.70
C GLU A 56 -4.34 11.64 -9.13
N ASP A 57 -4.19 12.78 -8.44
CA ASP A 57 -3.12 13.76 -8.66
C ASP A 57 -1.73 13.25 -8.22
N GLY A 58 -1.66 12.07 -7.64
CA GLY A 58 -0.43 11.46 -7.15
C GLY A 58 0.17 12.14 -5.91
N PHE A 59 -0.55 13.03 -5.22
CA PHE A 59 -0.09 13.66 -3.99
C PHE A 59 0.09 12.63 -2.89
N LEU A 60 -0.94 11.83 -2.61
CA LEU A 60 -0.91 10.81 -1.56
C LEU A 60 0.09 9.69 -1.84
N SER A 61 0.38 9.39 -3.10
CA SER A 61 1.35 8.35 -3.47
C SER A 61 2.77 8.63 -2.99
N ARG A 62 3.09 9.87 -2.61
CA ARG A 62 4.41 10.30 -2.12
C ARG A 62 4.56 10.18 -0.62
N PHE A 63 3.48 9.97 0.10
CA PHE A 63 3.50 9.78 1.55
C PHE A 63 3.52 8.29 1.92
N ILE A 64 4.06 8.02 3.09
CA ILE A 64 3.91 6.75 3.80
C ILE A 64 3.02 7.07 4.99
N THR A 65 1.84 6.48 5.02
CA THR A 65 0.88 6.67 6.10
C THR A 65 0.99 5.50 7.06
N ILE A 66 1.22 5.80 8.33
CA ILE A 66 1.24 4.82 9.41
C ILE A 66 0.10 5.16 10.35
N GLU A 67 -0.79 4.21 10.58
CA GLU A 67 -1.88 4.36 11.54
C GLU A 67 -1.56 3.57 12.81
N TYR A 68 -1.76 4.20 13.94
CA TYR A 68 -1.74 3.54 15.23
C TYR A 68 -3.20 3.32 15.69
N ASN A 69 -3.57 2.07 15.87
CA ASN A 69 -4.91 1.67 16.31
C ASN A 69 -4.90 1.02 17.71
N GLY A 70 -3.80 1.14 18.44
CA GLY A 70 -3.69 0.64 19.80
C GLY A 70 -4.33 1.56 20.83
N ASP A 71 -4.57 1.02 22.03
CA ASP A 71 -4.97 1.83 23.17
C ASP A 71 -3.87 2.85 23.47
N THR A 72 -4.26 4.11 23.68
CA THR A 72 -3.35 5.11 24.22
C THR A 72 -3.05 4.73 25.66
N GLU A 73 -1.87 4.22 25.90
CA GLU A 73 -1.38 4.14 27.28
C GLU A 73 -1.40 5.56 27.86
N ASN A 74 -2.00 5.69 29.04
CA ASN A 74 -1.92 6.94 29.81
C ASN A 74 -0.50 7.11 30.30
N ASN A 75 0.41 7.46 29.42
CA ASN A 75 1.76 7.85 29.78
C ASN A 75 1.66 9.24 30.41
N VAL A 76 1.52 9.26 31.73
CA VAL A 76 1.73 10.46 32.53
C VAL A 76 3.22 10.78 32.50
N TYR A 77 3.68 11.39 31.41
CA TYR A 77 5.00 12.00 31.41
C TYR A 77 4.95 13.16 32.37
N HIS A 78 5.59 13.02 33.51
CA HIS A 78 5.88 14.15 34.36
C HIS A 78 6.76 15.10 33.55
N THR A 79 6.26 16.30 33.32
CA THR A 79 6.89 17.34 32.48
C THR A 79 8.27 17.77 32.98
N GLU A 80 8.69 17.31 34.15
CA GLU A 80 9.98 17.64 34.77
C GLU A 80 11.14 16.74 34.29
N ASP A 81 10.83 15.50 33.83
CA ASP A 81 11.83 14.56 33.34
C ASP A 81 11.69 14.36 31.83
N LYS A 82 12.11 15.35 31.04
CA LYS A 82 12.30 15.12 29.60
C LYS A 82 13.48 14.16 29.46
N PRO A 83 13.27 12.95 28.92
CA PRO A 83 14.39 12.05 28.68
C PRO A 83 15.36 12.72 27.71
N ASP A 84 16.64 12.73 28.06
CA ASP A 84 17.69 13.14 27.14
C ASP A 84 17.67 12.27 25.89
N VAL A 85 17.99 12.85 24.75
CA VAL A 85 18.16 12.06 23.53
C VAL A 85 19.32 11.08 23.74
N PRO A 86 19.12 9.78 23.51
CA PRO A 86 20.21 8.81 23.66
C PRO A 86 21.44 9.22 22.88
N LEU A 87 22.62 9.07 23.50
CA LEU A 87 23.88 9.53 22.91
C LEU A 87 24.14 8.87 21.55
N GLU A 88 23.78 7.61 21.39
CA GLU A 88 23.91 6.84 20.15
C GLU A 88 23.13 7.48 18.99
N ILE A 89 21.96 8.05 19.29
CA ILE A 89 21.16 8.78 18.27
C ILE A 89 21.88 10.07 17.88
N LEU A 90 22.42 10.82 18.84
CA LEU A 90 23.16 12.06 18.56
C LEU A 90 24.45 11.77 17.77
N GLU A 91 25.17 10.70 18.11
CA GLU A 91 26.36 10.28 17.39
C GLU A 91 26.03 9.87 15.95
N LEU A 92 24.95 9.12 15.74
CA LEU A 92 24.47 8.77 14.40
C LEU A 92 24.14 10.02 13.58
N PHE A 93 23.41 10.99 14.16
CA PHE A 93 23.10 12.25 13.46
C PHE A 93 24.36 13.04 13.09
N HIS A 94 25.33 13.11 13.99
CA HIS A 94 26.61 13.75 13.71
C HIS A 94 27.37 13.04 12.57
N ALA A 95 27.46 11.71 12.64
CA ALA A 95 28.12 10.91 11.61
C ALA A 95 27.45 11.11 10.23
N VAL A 96 26.12 11.03 10.15
CA VAL A 96 25.37 11.29 8.91
C VAL A 96 25.63 12.70 8.38
N PHE A 97 25.58 13.71 9.27
CA PHE A 97 25.79 15.09 8.86
C PHE A 97 27.17 15.32 8.26
N TYR A 98 28.23 14.85 8.91
CA TYR A 98 29.59 15.00 8.42
C TYR A 98 29.86 14.18 7.15
N SER A 99 29.38 12.94 7.08
CA SER A 99 29.59 12.07 5.90
C SER A 99 28.86 12.58 4.66
N THR A 100 27.70 13.24 4.82
CA THR A 100 26.92 13.78 3.70
C THR A 100 27.35 15.16 3.25
N ALA A 101 28.04 15.94 4.11
CA ALA A 101 28.38 17.33 3.84
C ALA A 101 29.35 17.49 2.65
N GLU A 102 30.27 16.54 2.42
CA GLU A 102 31.31 16.67 1.40
C GLU A 102 30.99 15.90 0.11
N HIS A 103 30.55 14.64 0.19
CA HIS A 103 30.49 13.76 -0.99
C HIS A 103 29.18 13.02 -1.17
N GLY A 104 28.30 13.04 -0.21
CA GLY A 104 27.11 12.19 -0.15
C GLY A 104 27.48 10.71 0.12
N ILE A 105 26.50 9.92 0.50
CA ILE A 105 26.66 8.50 0.76
C ILE A 105 26.14 7.72 -0.44
N LYS A 106 26.99 6.83 -1.00
CA LYS A 106 26.58 5.90 -2.05
C LYS A 106 26.06 4.63 -1.39
N VAL A 107 24.84 4.27 -1.65
CA VAL A 107 24.23 3.03 -1.17
C VAL A 107 24.23 2.00 -2.28
N GLU A 108 24.79 0.84 -2.04
CA GLU A 108 24.80 -0.28 -2.98
C GLU A 108 23.69 -1.30 -2.62
N MET A 109 23.52 -2.32 -3.46
CA MET A 109 22.48 -3.33 -3.27
C MET A 109 23.07 -4.72 -3.58
N THR A 110 22.79 -5.69 -2.73
CA THR A 110 23.17 -7.10 -2.96
C THR A 110 22.38 -7.73 -4.10
N GLU A 111 22.84 -8.85 -4.63
CA GLU A 111 22.16 -9.53 -5.75
C GLU A 111 20.80 -10.12 -5.35
N ASP A 112 20.66 -10.62 -4.12
CA ASP A 112 19.38 -11.08 -3.59
C ASP A 112 18.37 -9.93 -3.44
N ALA A 113 18.80 -8.78 -2.94
CA ALA A 113 17.95 -7.59 -2.87
C ALA A 113 17.52 -7.10 -4.26
N LYS A 114 18.43 -7.12 -5.25
CA LYS A 114 18.08 -6.80 -6.64
C LYS A 114 17.04 -7.76 -7.21
N TRP A 115 17.18 -9.04 -6.90
CA TRP A 115 16.20 -10.05 -7.32
C TRP A 115 14.83 -9.80 -6.68
N ILE A 116 14.77 -9.59 -5.36
CA ILE A 116 13.52 -9.27 -4.64
C ILE A 116 12.86 -8.01 -5.23
N TYR A 117 13.65 -6.97 -5.49
CA TYR A 117 13.15 -5.73 -6.08
C TYR A 117 12.59 -5.94 -7.49
N THR A 118 13.26 -6.74 -8.31
CA THR A 118 12.80 -7.07 -9.66
C THR A 118 11.50 -7.86 -9.62
N GLU A 119 11.39 -8.85 -8.72
CA GLU A 119 10.15 -9.61 -8.55
C GLU A 119 9.00 -8.73 -8.03
N PHE A 120 9.29 -7.78 -7.17
CA PHE A 120 8.29 -6.78 -6.74
C PHE A 120 7.80 -5.93 -7.92
N LEU A 121 8.69 -5.46 -8.80
CA LEU A 121 8.30 -4.71 -10.00
C LEU A 121 7.41 -5.55 -10.92
N ASN A 122 7.81 -6.78 -11.20
CA ASN A 122 7.06 -7.73 -12.02
C ASN A 122 5.68 -8.02 -11.42
N HIS A 123 5.62 -8.22 -10.10
CA HIS A 123 4.35 -8.45 -9.39
C HIS A 123 3.44 -7.22 -9.47
N LYS A 124 3.97 -6.03 -9.20
CA LYS A 124 3.24 -4.76 -9.32
C LYS A 124 2.65 -4.58 -10.73
N ASP A 125 3.44 -4.82 -11.77
CA ASP A 125 3.01 -4.63 -13.16
C ASP A 125 1.92 -5.65 -13.54
N ARG A 126 2.05 -6.90 -13.11
CA ARG A 126 1.00 -7.92 -13.28
C ARG A 126 -0.29 -7.54 -12.53
N MET A 127 -0.17 -7.07 -11.31
CA MET A 127 -1.32 -6.66 -10.48
C MET A 127 -2.06 -5.47 -11.09
N LEU A 128 -1.33 -4.50 -11.65
CA LEU A 128 -1.90 -3.30 -12.26
C LEU A 128 -2.39 -3.50 -13.69
N SER A 129 -2.03 -4.63 -14.34
CA SER A 129 -2.51 -4.95 -15.68
C SER A 129 -4.01 -5.25 -15.62
N GLY A 130 -4.83 -4.36 -16.17
CA GLY A 130 -6.30 -4.49 -16.15
C GLY A 130 -7.01 -3.73 -15.02
N VAL A 131 -6.28 -3.04 -14.17
CA VAL A 131 -6.88 -2.13 -13.17
C VAL A 131 -7.16 -0.78 -13.83
N ASP A 132 -8.43 -0.41 -13.97
CA ASP A 132 -8.85 0.89 -14.54
C ASP A 132 -8.91 2.02 -13.50
N ASN A 133 -8.70 1.72 -12.22
CA ASN A 133 -8.74 2.72 -11.15
C ASN A 133 -7.43 3.51 -11.08
N GLU A 134 -7.50 4.79 -11.48
CA GLU A 134 -6.34 5.68 -11.54
C GLU A 134 -5.74 5.95 -10.15
N ALA A 135 -6.56 6.07 -9.10
CA ALA A 135 -6.05 6.27 -7.73
C ALA A 135 -5.15 5.10 -7.29
N ILE A 136 -5.55 3.86 -7.62
CA ILE A 136 -4.74 2.66 -7.34
C ILE A 136 -3.42 2.71 -8.11
N ARG A 137 -3.49 2.99 -9.41
CA ARG A 137 -2.30 3.11 -10.26
C ARG A 137 -1.33 4.13 -9.70
N GLN A 138 -1.84 5.29 -9.28
CA GLN A 138 -1.01 6.35 -8.71
C GLN A 138 -0.40 5.97 -7.36
N LEU A 139 -1.14 5.33 -6.45
CA LEU A 139 -0.59 4.87 -5.18
C LEU A 139 0.57 3.89 -5.37
N TRP A 140 0.45 2.96 -6.32
CA TRP A 140 1.50 1.98 -6.62
C TRP A 140 2.64 2.52 -7.49
N SER A 141 2.41 3.61 -8.25
CA SER A 141 3.43 4.17 -9.16
C SER A 141 4.72 4.57 -8.44
N ARG A 142 4.62 5.09 -7.22
CA ARG A 142 5.75 5.57 -6.41
C ARG A 142 6.26 4.54 -5.40
N ALA A 143 5.60 3.41 -5.28
CA ALA A 143 6.00 2.36 -4.33
C ALA A 143 7.44 1.88 -4.54
N PRO A 144 7.93 1.63 -5.78
CA PRO A 144 9.31 1.19 -5.99
C PRO A 144 10.35 2.20 -5.46
N LEU A 145 10.15 3.49 -5.76
CA LEU A 145 11.07 4.53 -5.30
C LEU A 145 11.05 4.67 -3.77
N LYS A 146 9.87 4.59 -3.15
CA LYS A 146 9.75 4.64 -1.69
C LYS A 146 10.41 3.43 -1.03
N ALA A 147 10.27 2.23 -1.62
CA ALA A 147 10.94 1.03 -1.13
C ALA A 147 12.45 1.21 -1.08
N LEU A 148 13.04 1.68 -2.18
CA LEU A 148 14.48 1.93 -2.24
C LEU A 148 14.92 2.99 -1.23
N LYS A 149 14.18 4.09 -1.08
CA LYS A 149 14.50 5.13 -0.10
C LYS A 149 14.45 4.60 1.34
N LEU A 150 13.44 3.81 1.70
CA LEU A 150 13.35 3.21 3.03
C LEU A 150 14.45 2.20 3.28
N ALA A 151 14.69 1.29 2.33
CA ALA A 151 15.75 0.29 2.44
C ALA A 151 17.15 0.94 2.54
N ALA A 152 17.38 2.03 1.79
CA ALA A 152 18.62 2.78 1.87
C ALA A 152 18.81 3.45 3.25
N LEU A 153 17.74 4.00 3.83
CA LEU A 153 17.80 4.57 5.19
C LEU A 153 18.14 3.51 6.23
N LEU A 154 17.58 2.30 6.12
CA LEU A 154 17.91 1.19 7.02
C LEU A 154 19.37 0.77 6.87
N ALA A 155 19.84 0.61 5.64
CA ALA A 155 21.24 0.25 5.37
C ALA A 155 22.23 1.31 5.92
N CYS A 156 21.92 2.60 5.76
CA CYS A 156 22.73 3.68 6.35
C CYS A 156 22.67 3.67 7.89
N GLY A 157 21.53 3.28 8.49
CA GLY A 157 21.41 3.14 9.94
C GLY A 157 22.21 1.96 10.50
N GLU A 158 22.40 0.91 9.71
CA GLU A 158 23.19 -0.25 10.09
C GLU A 158 24.69 -0.02 9.89
N ASN A 159 25.09 0.50 8.73
CA ASN A 159 26.48 0.80 8.42
C ASN A 159 26.56 2.06 7.54
N LEU A 160 27.04 3.16 8.11
CA LEU A 160 27.10 4.44 7.42
C LEU A 160 28.29 4.53 6.46
N ASP A 161 29.39 3.82 6.72
CA ASP A 161 30.61 3.89 5.92
C ASP A 161 30.46 3.15 4.59
N GLU A 162 29.84 1.98 4.62
CA GLU A 162 29.57 1.13 3.45
C GLU A 162 28.12 0.61 3.49
N PRO A 163 27.11 1.47 3.25
CA PRO A 163 25.74 1.04 3.33
C PRO A 163 25.35 0.15 2.15
N ILE A 164 24.88 -1.05 2.45
CA ILE A 164 24.46 -2.04 1.45
C ILE A 164 23.03 -2.48 1.77
N ILE A 165 22.12 -2.25 0.82
CA ILE A 165 20.76 -2.79 0.90
C ILE A 165 20.83 -4.29 0.67
N ASP A 166 20.41 -5.05 1.65
CA ASP A 166 20.20 -6.49 1.54
C ASP A 166 18.72 -6.88 1.44
N GLY A 167 18.45 -8.20 1.41
CA GLY A 167 17.10 -8.72 1.31
C GLY A 167 16.21 -8.35 2.51
N VAL A 168 16.78 -8.25 3.72
CA VAL A 168 16.04 -7.92 4.95
C VAL A 168 15.55 -6.47 4.92
N HIS A 169 16.44 -5.53 4.58
CA HIS A 169 16.11 -4.12 4.41
C HIS A 169 14.98 -3.93 3.41
N LEU A 170 15.06 -4.62 2.27
CA LEU A 170 14.07 -4.47 1.21
C LEU A 170 12.73 -5.12 1.58
N HIS A 171 12.73 -6.30 2.21
CA HIS A 171 11.51 -6.93 2.68
C HIS A 171 10.76 -6.05 3.68
N TRP A 172 11.47 -5.51 4.67
CA TRP A 172 10.86 -4.61 5.64
C TRP A 172 10.26 -3.36 4.96
N ALA A 173 11.01 -2.74 4.06
CA ALA A 173 10.54 -1.57 3.30
C ALA A 173 9.27 -1.87 2.49
N LEU A 174 9.21 -3.04 1.84
CA LEU A 174 8.05 -3.47 1.06
C LEU A 174 6.83 -3.74 1.95
N GLU A 175 6.99 -4.34 3.13
CA GLU A 175 5.89 -4.56 4.07
C GLU A 175 5.30 -3.25 4.60
N VAL A 176 6.15 -2.28 4.98
CA VAL A 176 5.70 -0.95 5.40
C VAL A 176 4.92 -0.25 4.29
N LEU A 177 5.40 -0.35 3.05
CA LEU A 177 4.71 0.24 1.91
C LEU A 177 3.39 -0.44 1.59
N ARG A 178 3.34 -1.76 1.64
CA ARG A 178 2.12 -2.53 1.45
C ARG A 178 1.07 -2.11 2.47
N TYR A 179 1.44 -2.07 3.74
CA TYR A 179 0.58 -1.59 4.80
C TYR A 179 0.07 -0.16 4.53
N SER A 180 0.97 0.76 4.22
CA SER A 180 0.62 2.16 3.93
C SER A 180 -0.35 2.30 2.75
N ILE A 181 -0.09 1.60 1.64
CA ILE A 181 -0.94 1.64 0.45
C ILE A 181 -2.31 1.05 0.74
N GLN A 182 -2.38 -0.06 1.46
CA GLN A 182 -3.64 -0.69 1.87
C GLN A 182 -4.48 0.27 2.73
N LYS A 183 -3.86 0.93 3.72
CA LYS A 183 -4.56 1.89 4.58
C LYS A 183 -5.04 3.12 3.80
N LEU A 184 -4.20 3.70 2.96
CA LEU A 184 -4.58 4.82 2.09
C LEU A 184 -5.73 4.46 1.16
N PHE A 185 -5.60 3.31 0.52
CA PHE A 185 -6.61 2.82 -0.40
C PHE A 185 -7.95 2.59 0.31
N TYR A 186 -7.91 1.94 1.47
CA TYR A 186 -9.09 1.77 2.31
C TYR A 186 -9.75 3.11 2.63
N ARG A 187 -8.97 4.10 3.10
CA ARG A 187 -9.48 5.42 3.45
C ARG A 187 -10.14 6.14 2.27
N ILE A 188 -9.51 6.13 1.10
CA ILE A 188 -10.05 6.77 -0.11
C ILE A 188 -11.39 6.17 -0.51
N ASN A 189 -11.53 4.85 -0.43
CA ASN A 189 -12.75 4.17 -0.86
C ASN A 189 -13.85 4.16 0.21
N THR A 190 -13.51 4.40 1.46
CA THR A 190 -14.45 4.34 2.59
C THR A 190 -14.70 5.69 3.26
N THR A 191 -14.11 6.78 2.76
CA THR A 191 -14.32 8.12 3.32
C THR A 191 -15.82 8.39 3.47
N GLY A 192 -16.31 8.38 4.71
CA GLY A 192 -17.72 8.45 5.06
C GLY A 192 -18.47 7.12 5.20
N LEU A 193 -17.82 5.93 5.06
CA LEU A 193 -18.52 4.64 5.02
C LEU A 193 -18.31 3.73 6.23
N ALA A 194 -17.17 3.72 6.90
CA ALA A 194 -16.92 2.86 8.06
C ALA A 194 -15.74 3.33 8.93
N THR A 195 -15.79 3.01 10.23
CA THR A 195 -14.63 3.13 11.13
C THR A 195 -13.65 1.98 10.88
N SER A 196 -12.38 2.12 11.30
CA SER A 196 -11.36 1.06 11.17
C SER A 196 -11.80 -0.26 11.80
N GLU A 197 -12.45 -0.22 12.97
CA GLU A 197 -12.98 -1.40 13.67
C GLU A 197 -14.05 -2.12 12.83
N THR A 198 -14.92 -1.37 12.16
CA THR A 198 -15.94 -1.94 11.27
C THR A 198 -15.30 -2.64 10.06
N PHE A 199 -14.20 -2.09 9.53
CA PHE A 199 -13.51 -2.71 8.39
C PHE A 199 -12.80 -4.00 8.76
N GLU A 200 -12.12 -4.06 9.90
CA GLU A 200 -11.50 -5.31 10.36
C GLU A 200 -12.55 -6.41 10.53
N THR A 201 -13.73 -6.03 11.05
CA THR A 201 -14.88 -6.94 11.10
C THR A 201 -15.34 -7.36 9.70
N GLN A 202 -15.44 -6.43 8.75
CA GLN A 202 -15.79 -6.72 7.37
C GLN A 202 -14.78 -7.64 6.70
N MET A 203 -13.48 -7.42 6.91
CA MET A 203 -12.40 -8.28 6.39
C MET A 203 -12.45 -9.69 6.98
N SER A 204 -12.73 -9.81 8.27
CA SER A 204 -12.93 -11.11 8.92
C SER A 204 -14.12 -11.87 8.32
N GLU A 205 -15.23 -11.17 8.10
CA GLU A 205 -16.44 -11.77 7.53
C GLU A 205 -16.28 -12.20 6.07
N ILE A 206 -15.63 -11.39 5.22
CA ILE A 206 -15.41 -11.79 3.83
C ILE A 206 -14.44 -12.98 3.74
N LYS A 207 -13.37 -13.01 4.54
CA LYS A 207 -12.47 -14.17 4.63
C LYS A 207 -13.21 -15.43 5.08
N ARG A 208 -14.10 -15.32 6.06
CA ARG A 208 -14.95 -16.42 6.53
C ARG A 208 -15.85 -16.95 5.41
N ILE A 209 -16.51 -16.08 4.65
CA ILE A 209 -17.37 -16.47 3.51
C ILE A 209 -16.57 -17.16 2.41
N ILE A 210 -15.38 -16.67 2.10
CA ILE A 210 -14.47 -17.29 1.12
C ILE A 210 -14.06 -18.69 1.62
N SER A 211 -13.66 -18.80 2.90
CA SER A 211 -13.30 -20.09 3.51
C SER A 211 -14.47 -21.11 3.44
N GLU A 212 -15.69 -20.67 3.74
CA GLU A 212 -16.86 -21.53 3.59
C GLU A 212 -17.06 -21.99 2.13
N PHE A 213 -16.88 -21.09 1.16
CA PHE A 213 -17.00 -21.43 -0.26
C PHE A 213 -15.94 -22.44 -0.70
N VAL A 214 -14.68 -22.22 -0.30
CA VAL A 214 -13.57 -23.15 -0.58
C VAL A 214 -13.84 -24.52 0.02
N LYS A 215 -14.18 -24.61 1.31
CA LYS A 215 -14.47 -25.88 2.01
C LYS A 215 -15.63 -26.65 1.36
N LYS A 216 -16.71 -25.96 0.99
CA LYS A 216 -17.84 -26.58 0.26
C LYS A 216 -17.44 -26.99 -1.16
N GLY A 217 -16.61 -26.21 -1.83
CA GLY A 217 -16.07 -26.54 -3.15
C GLY A 217 -15.28 -27.83 -3.12
N LEU A 218 -14.31 -27.94 -2.22
CA LEU A 218 -13.49 -29.13 -2.04
C LEU A 218 -14.30 -30.39 -1.70
N LYS A 219 -15.42 -30.25 -0.97
CA LYS A 219 -16.33 -31.33 -0.64
C LYS A 219 -17.40 -31.59 -1.71
N ASN A 220 -17.40 -30.87 -2.82
CA ASN A 220 -18.44 -30.91 -3.86
C ASN A 220 -19.87 -30.62 -3.34
N GLU A 221 -19.99 -29.82 -2.28
CA GLU A 221 -21.24 -29.48 -1.59
C GLU A 221 -21.83 -28.11 -2.04
N LEU A 222 -21.20 -27.44 -3.01
CA LEU A 222 -21.74 -26.18 -3.55
C LEU A 222 -23.04 -26.40 -4.32
N PRO A 223 -23.96 -25.40 -4.29
CA PRO A 223 -25.15 -25.42 -5.14
C PRO A 223 -24.79 -25.59 -6.61
N PRO A 224 -25.64 -26.26 -7.42
CA PRO A 224 -25.32 -26.63 -8.80
C PRO A 224 -24.81 -25.47 -9.67
N LYS A 225 -25.38 -24.26 -9.49
CA LYS A 225 -24.98 -23.05 -10.23
C LYS A 225 -23.54 -22.59 -9.96
N TYR A 226 -22.93 -23.01 -8.84
CA TYR A 226 -21.57 -22.62 -8.47
C TYR A 226 -20.55 -23.73 -8.67
N LYS A 227 -20.98 -24.99 -8.95
CA LYS A 227 -20.04 -26.11 -9.15
C LYS A 227 -19.09 -25.88 -10.30
N LYS A 228 -19.53 -25.20 -11.36
CA LYS A 228 -18.70 -24.88 -12.53
C LYS A 228 -17.48 -23.98 -12.22
N PHE A 229 -17.44 -23.33 -11.07
CA PHE A 229 -16.34 -22.48 -10.64
C PHE A 229 -15.27 -23.22 -9.81
N VAL A 230 -15.39 -24.52 -9.68
CA VAL A 230 -14.48 -25.38 -8.93
C VAL A 230 -13.97 -26.48 -9.84
N ASP A 231 -12.66 -26.48 -10.04
CA ASP A 231 -11.96 -27.52 -10.78
C ASP A 231 -11.07 -28.30 -9.80
N LEU A 232 -11.41 -29.55 -9.60
CA LEU A 232 -10.74 -30.47 -8.67
C LEU A 232 -9.79 -31.45 -9.39
N GLU A 233 -9.74 -31.45 -10.73
CA GLU A 233 -8.89 -32.36 -11.51
C GLU A 233 -7.39 -32.06 -11.36
N PRO A 234 -6.93 -30.78 -11.27
CA PRO A 234 -5.52 -30.50 -11.06
C PRO A 234 -5.03 -30.96 -9.69
N MET A 235 -3.74 -31.28 -9.59
CA MET A 235 -3.06 -31.62 -8.34
C MET A 235 -3.25 -30.54 -7.25
N ILE A 236 -3.38 -29.28 -7.66
CA ILE A 236 -3.81 -28.16 -6.81
C ILE A 236 -5.18 -27.68 -7.33
N PRO A 237 -6.26 -27.85 -6.56
CA PRO A 237 -7.59 -27.44 -6.97
C PRO A 237 -7.65 -25.97 -7.35
N LYS A 238 -8.33 -25.65 -8.45
CA LYS A 238 -8.59 -24.26 -8.85
C LYS A 238 -10.00 -23.88 -8.44
N ILE A 239 -10.09 -22.92 -7.53
CA ILE A 239 -11.37 -22.42 -7.03
C ILE A 239 -11.52 -20.95 -7.41
N THR A 240 -12.64 -20.65 -8.06
CA THR A 240 -12.98 -19.28 -8.49
C THR A 240 -14.32 -18.89 -7.84
N ILE A 241 -14.40 -17.73 -7.22
CA ILE A 241 -15.61 -17.26 -6.53
C ILE A 241 -16.23 -16.09 -7.29
N PRO A 242 -17.54 -16.10 -7.61
CA PRO A 242 -18.21 -14.99 -8.24
C PRO A 242 -18.44 -13.82 -7.26
N HIS A 243 -18.19 -12.58 -7.70
CA HIS A 243 -18.56 -11.36 -6.98
C HIS A 243 -20.02 -11.37 -6.51
N SER A 244 -20.93 -11.84 -7.36
CA SER A 244 -22.34 -11.95 -7.02
C SER A 244 -22.63 -12.90 -5.84
N TYR A 245 -21.79 -13.95 -5.64
CA TYR A 245 -21.89 -14.79 -4.47
C TYR A 245 -21.51 -14.04 -3.20
N LEU A 246 -20.39 -13.31 -3.25
CA LEU A 246 -19.94 -12.48 -2.13
C LEU A 246 -20.99 -11.41 -1.78
N CYS A 247 -21.48 -10.68 -2.77
CA CYS A 247 -22.55 -9.70 -2.56
C CYS A 247 -23.79 -10.29 -1.89
N ASN A 248 -24.28 -11.44 -2.36
CA ASN A 248 -25.46 -12.08 -1.80
C ASN A 248 -25.27 -12.53 -0.35
N ARG A 249 -24.07 -12.93 0.03
CA ARG A 249 -23.75 -13.41 1.37
C ARG A 249 -23.39 -12.28 2.33
N LEU A 250 -22.70 -11.27 1.88
CA LEU A 250 -22.20 -10.17 2.71
C LEU A 250 -23.25 -9.08 2.95
N SER A 251 -24.14 -8.83 1.98
CA SER A 251 -25.18 -7.78 2.13
C SER A 251 -26.16 -7.99 3.30
N ILE A 252 -26.29 -9.22 3.80
CA ILE A 252 -27.14 -9.54 4.95
C ILE A 252 -26.39 -9.44 6.28
N ILE A 253 -25.07 -9.35 6.27
CA ILE A 253 -24.22 -9.27 7.46
C ILE A 253 -24.28 -7.85 8.02
N LYS A 254 -24.43 -7.72 9.33
CA LYS A 254 -24.62 -6.43 10.01
C LYS A 254 -23.53 -5.40 9.70
N SER A 255 -22.26 -5.81 9.64
CA SER A 255 -21.11 -4.93 9.35
C SER A 255 -21.14 -4.33 7.94
N PHE A 256 -21.71 -5.04 6.96
CA PHE A 256 -21.91 -4.54 5.60
C PHE A 256 -23.27 -3.84 5.43
N LYS A 257 -24.34 -4.39 6.04
CA LYS A 257 -25.70 -3.86 5.93
C LYS A 257 -25.83 -2.46 6.51
N ASN A 258 -25.09 -2.14 7.56
CA ASN A 258 -25.11 -0.85 8.23
C ASN A 258 -24.16 0.18 7.58
N ALA A 259 -23.38 -0.22 6.58
CA ALA A 259 -22.54 0.70 5.83
C ALA A 259 -23.41 1.65 4.98
N GLN A 260 -22.98 2.90 4.80
CA GLN A 260 -23.70 3.88 3.97
C GLN A 260 -23.90 3.40 2.54
N ASN A 261 -22.97 2.60 2.02
CA ASN A 261 -23.08 1.93 0.73
C ASN A 261 -22.50 0.51 0.83
N THR A 262 -23.41 -0.46 0.99
CA THR A 262 -23.06 -1.88 1.15
C THR A 262 -22.21 -2.41 -0.02
N LEU A 263 -22.53 -2.05 -1.26
CA LEU A 263 -21.81 -2.53 -2.43
C LEU A 263 -20.36 -2.00 -2.45
N LYS A 264 -20.17 -0.71 -2.23
CA LYS A 264 -18.83 -0.11 -2.14
C LYS A 264 -17.99 -0.71 -1.01
N SER A 265 -18.60 -1.02 0.12
CA SER A 265 -17.89 -1.67 1.24
C SER A 265 -17.44 -3.08 0.89
N ILE A 266 -18.24 -3.83 0.13
CA ILE A 266 -17.87 -5.16 -0.37
C ILE A 266 -16.74 -5.04 -1.38
N GLU A 267 -16.84 -4.12 -2.34
CA GLU A 267 -15.81 -3.87 -3.35
C GLU A 267 -14.48 -3.43 -2.71
N ALA A 268 -14.53 -2.61 -1.67
CA ALA A 268 -13.34 -2.21 -0.92
C ALA A 268 -12.67 -3.40 -0.22
N ALA A 269 -13.45 -4.30 0.39
CA ALA A 269 -12.94 -5.50 1.01
C ALA A 269 -12.36 -6.50 -0.01
N GLU A 270 -13.01 -6.68 -1.17
CA GLU A 270 -12.50 -7.50 -2.28
C GLU A 270 -11.15 -6.99 -2.77
N LEU A 271 -11.04 -5.68 -2.93
CA LEU A 271 -9.84 -5.06 -3.45
C LEU A 271 -8.68 -5.13 -2.45
N ASP A 272 -8.97 -5.07 -1.15
CA ASP A 272 -7.95 -5.31 -0.13
C ASP A 272 -7.43 -6.76 -0.18
N LEU A 273 -8.32 -7.73 -0.40
CA LEU A 273 -7.92 -9.13 -0.61
C LEU A 273 -7.10 -9.35 -1.89
N ILE A 274 -7.37 -8.59 -2.95
CA ILE A 274 -6.55 -8.59 -4.18
C ILE A 274 -5.16 -8.03 -3.86
N ASN A 275 -5.08 -6.91 -3.14
CA ASN A 275 -3.82 -6.29 -2.74
C ASN A 275 -2.99 -7.19 -1.80
N GLN A 276 -3.64 -7.97 -0.95
CA GLN A 276 -3.00 -9.00 -0.12
C GLN A 276 -2.56 -10.23 -0.93
N GLY A 277 -2.93 -10.34 -2.20
CA GLY A 277 -2.67 -11.52 -3.02
C GLY A 277 -3.46 -12.75 -2.60
N VAL A 278 -4.52 -12.60 -1.82
CA VAL A 278 -5.40 -13.68 -1.36
C VAL A 278 -6.34 -14.16 -2.46
N ILE A 279 -6.83 -13.21 -3.25
CA ILE A 279 -7.65 -13.46 -4.43
C ILE A 279 -7.08 -12.70 -5.63
N ILE A 280 -7.33 -13.21 -6.83
CA ILE A 280 -6.89 -12.62 -8.11
C ILE A 280 -8.12 -12.39 -8.97
N GLU A 281 -8.35 -11.18 -9.45
CA GLU A 281 -9.45 -10.90 -10.38
C GLU A 281 -9.20 -11.59 -11.73
N VAL A 282 -10.18 -12.36 -12.16
CA VAL A 282 -10.14 -13.09 -13.44
C VAL A 282 -10.55 -12.13 -14.55
N SER A 283 -9.81 -12.11 -15.66
CA SER A 283 -10.14 -11.27 -16.80
C SER A 283 -11.52 -11.60 -17.37
N ARG A 284 -12.22 -10.62 -17.93
CA ARG A 284 -13.55 -10.81 -18.54
C ARG A 284 -13.51 -11.87 -19.66
N ARG A 285 -12.41 -11.92 -20.43
CA ARG A 285 -12.22 -12.88 -21.49
C ARG A 285 -12.14 -14.30 -20.93
N GLU A 286 -11.29 -14.52 -19.95
CA GLU A 286 -11.12 -15.79 -19.27
C GLU A 286 -12.42 -16.25 -18.55
N ALA A 287 -13.14 -15.30 -17.90
CA ALA A 287 -14.43 -15.61 -17.29
C ALA A 287 -15.46 -16.09 -18.32
N MET A 288 -15.41 -15.58 -19.53
CA MET A 288 -16.30 -15.97 -20.62
C MET A 288 -15.86 -17.30 -21.24
N ASP A 289 -14.58 -17.46 -21.54
CA ASP A 289 -14.03 -18.63 -22.21
C ASP A 289 -14.13 -19.89 -21.32
N ASP A 290 -13.74 -19.78 -20.04
CA ASP A 290 -13.67 -20.95 -19.14
C ASP A 290 -14.99 -21.25 -18.42
N PHE A 291 -15.79 -20.22 -18.08
CA PHE A 291 -16.97 -20.36 -17.22
C PHE A 291 -18.28 -19.97 -17.90
N ASN A 292 -18.25 -19.42 -19.11
CA ASN A 292 -19.41 -18.79 -19.76
C ASN A 292 -20.14 -17.85 -18.78
N PHE A 293 -19.37 -16.87 -18.24
CA PHE A 293 -19.82 -15.98 -17.19
C PHE A 293 -19.40 -14.53 -17.48
N THR A 294 -20.35 -13.61 -17.39
CA THR A 294 -20.15 -12.17 -17.74
C THR A 294 -19.84 -11.30 -16.53
N GLY A 295 -20.01 -11.81 -15.32
CA GLY A 295 -19.76 -11.06 -14.08
C GLY A 295 -18.30 -11.10 -13.64
N ARG A 296 -17.97 -10.34 -12.59
CA ARG A 296 -16.65 -10.38 -11.96
C ARG A 296 -16.43 -11.70 -11.24
N LEU A 297 -15.25 -12.26 -11.42
CA LEU A 297 -14.80 -13.51 -10.80
C LEU A 297 -13.45 -13.29 -10.11
N PHE A 298 -13.25 -13.98 -9.02
CA PHE A 298 -12.00 -13.96 -8.28
C PHE A 298 -11.46 -15.37 -8.10
N ARG A 299 -10.24 -15.62 -8.58
CA ARG A 299 -9.53 -16.88 -8.33
C ARG A 299 -8.90 -16.82 -6.95
N ILE A 300 -9.04 -17.89 -6.17
CA ILE A 300 -8.36 -18.04 -4.89
C ILE A 300 -6.88 -18.34 -5.18
N ALA A 301 -5.97 -17.50 -4.67
CA ALA A 301 -4.55 -17.60 -4.94
C ALA A 301 -3.91 -18.81 -4.24
N ASP A 302 -4.29 -19.05 -2.97
CA ASP A 302 -3.88 -20.23 -2.21
C ASP A 302 -5.11 -20.84 -1.51
N VAL A 303 -5.51 -22.00 -2.00
CA VAL A 303 -6.67 -22.75 -1.47
C VAL A 303 -6.39 -23.29 -0.06
N ASN A 304 -5.12 -23.53 0.29
CA ASN A 304 -4.73 -24.07 1.59
C ASN A 304 -4.66 -22.99 2.68
N ALA A 305 -4.72 -21.70 2.32
CA ALA A 305 -4.76 -20.59 3.27
C ALA A 305 -6.14 -20.41 3.93
N PHE A 306 -7.16 -21.16 3.49
CA PHE A 306 -8.54 -21.14 3.97
C PHE A 306 -8.97 -22.52 4.50
#